data_3832febf45815a46df6b18dbbf6cfce8
#
_entry.id   3832febf45815a46df6b18dbbf6cfce8
#
_cell.length_a   1.000
_cell.length_b   1.000
_cell.length_c   1.000
_cell.angle_alpha   90.00
_cell.angle_beta   90.00
_cell.angle_gamma   90.00
#
_symmetry.space_group_name_H-M   'P 1'
#
loop_
_entity.id
_entity.type
_entity.pdbx_description
1 polymer ?
#
loop_
_entity_poly.entity_id
_entity_poly.type
_entity_poly.pdbx_seq_one_letter_code
_entity_poly.pdbx_strand_id
1 'polypeptide(L)'
;MTRVAAIDCGTNSIRLLVADVDPATGELTDLDRRMTIVRLGQGVDRTGRLAPEALERTFAACREYAEVIKEHGAERLRFVATSASRDAENRTDFVRGVLDILGVEPEVITGDQEAEFSFTGATRELAGRDHLDRPYLVVDIGGGSTEFVVGDDHVRAARSVDVGCVRMTERHLVQDGAVTDPPTEAQVAAMRADIEAALDLAEETVPLREARTLVGLAGSVTTLSAIAQELPEYDSAAIHHSRVSRDRVGEITAWLLRSTHAERAAVPSLHPGRVDVIGAGALVLLAIMERTGAREVVVSEHDILDGIAWSVA
;
A
#
# COMPACT_ATOMS: atom_id res chain seq x y z
N MET A 1 14.35 -23.60 8.71
CA MET A 1 14.06 -22.18 8.45
C MET A 1 14.99 -21.69 7.37
N THR A 2 14.47 -20.92 6.41
CA THR A 2 15.25 -20.30 5.34
C THR A 2 15.25 -18.79 5.58
N ARG A 3 16.41 -18.16 5.58
CA ARG A 3 16.49 -16.70 5.70
C ARG A 3 16.31 -16.07 4.33
N VAL A 4 15.29 -15.24 4.21
CA VAL A 4 14.87 -14.60 2.96
C VAL A 4 14.89 -13.09 3.09
N ALA A 5 15.07 -12.42 1.96
CA ALA A 5 14.83 -10.99 1.81
C ALA A 5 13.73 -10.80 0.77
N ALA A 6 12.76 -9.97 1.10
CA ALA A 6 11.70 -9.52 0.21
C ALA A 6 11.79 -8.00 0.04
N ILE A 7 11.71 -7.52 -1.20
CA ILE A 7 11.61 -6.10 -1.49
C ILE A 7 10.32 -5.86 -2.28
N ASP A 8 9.54 -4.90 -1.83
CA ASP A 8 8.39 -4.35 -2.54
C ASP A 8 8.66 -2.90 -2.91
N CYS A 9 8.63 -2.58 -4.20
CA CYS A 9 8.83 -1.24 -4.72
C CYS A 9 7.54 -0.72 -5.35
N GLY A 10 6.80 0.04 -4.56
CA GLY A 10 5.54 0.68 -4.96
C GLY A 10 5.71 2.08 -5.53
N THR A 11 4.59 2.75 -5.76
CA THR A 11 4.53 4.12 -6.29
C THR A 11 5.11 5.15 -5.33
N ASN A 12 4.87 5.01 -4.02
CA ASN A 12 5.29 5.99 -3.00
C ASN A 12 6.55 5.57 -2.23
N SER A 13 6.66 4.30 -1.92
CA SER A 13 7.70 3.75 -1.03
C SER A 13 8.33 2.49 -1.60
N ILE A 14 9.57 2.23 -1.17
CA ILE A 14 10.23 0.93 -1.28
C ILE A 14 10.35 0.34 0.12
N ARG A 15 10.12 -0.96 0.24
CA ARG A 15 10.12 -1.66 1.52
C ARG A 15 11.00 -2.89 1.47
N LEU A 16 11.64 -3.21 2.59
CA LEU A 16 12.47 -4.39 2.79
C LEU A 16 11.93 -5.18 3.97
N LEU A 17 11.85 -6.48 3.83
CA LEU A 17 11.71 -7.44 4.91
C LEU A 17 12.83 -8.47 4.82
N VAL A 18 13.60 -8.61 5.88
CA VAL A 18 14.46 -9.77 6.08
C VAL A 18 13.84 -10.63 7.17
N ALA A 19 13.57 -11.87 6.86
CA ALA A 19 12.86 -12.77 7.78
C ALA A 19 13.40 -14.20 7.71
N ASP A 20 13.24 -14.93 8.82
CA ASP A 20 13.38 -16.38 8.85
C ASP A 20 12.01 -17.01 8.61
N VAL A 21 11.89 -17.83 7.58
CA VAL A 21 10.67 -18.53 7.21
C VAL A 21 10.81 -20.01 7.41
N ASP A 22 9.85 -20.63 8.10
CA ASP A 22 9.75 -22.09 8.18
C ASP A 22 8.80 -22.60 7.08
N PRO A 23 9.31 -23.26 6.04
CA PRO A 23 8.46 -23.76 4.96
C PRO A 23 7.48 -24.87 5.41
N ALA A 24 7.74 -25.54 6.54
CA ALA A 24 6.86 -26.61 7.03
C ALA A 24 5.65 -26.08 7.79
N THR A 25 5.81 -25.04 8.60
CA THR A 25 4.74 -24.42 9.39
C THR A 25 4.20 -23.15 8.74
N GLY A 26 5.01 -22.52 7.90
CA GLY A 26 4.75 -21.22 7.33
C GLY A 26 4.93 -20.07 8.33
N GLU A 27 5.54 -20.33 9.47
CA GLU A 27 5.89 -19.30 10.43
C GLU A 27 6.93 -18.35 9.82
N LEU A 28 6.72 -17.06 9.99
CA LEU A 28 7.59 -15.99 9.53
C LEU A 28 8.00 -15.15 10.74
N THR A 29 9.31 -15.00 10.93
CA THR A 29 9.88 -14.19 12.01
C THR A 29 10.67 -13.05 11.40
N ASP A 30 10.20 -11.82 11.62
CA ASP A 30 10.90 -10.61 11.17
C ASP A 30 12.25 -10.47 11.87
N LEU A 31 13.30 -10.22 11.07
CA LEU A 31 14.62 -9.85 11.56
C LEU A 31 14.89 -8.35 11.34
N ASP A 32 14.47 -7.83 10.20
CA ASP A 32 14.56 -6.40 9.88
C ASP A 32 13.41 -6.04 8.91
N ARG A 33 12.66 -4.99 9.23
CA ARG A 33 11.59 -4.46 8.38
C ARG A 33 11.78 -2.95 8.21
N ARG A 34 11.94 -2.50 6.96
CA ARG A 34 12.21 -1.10 6.62
C ARG A 34 11.25 -0.57 5.58
N MET A 35 11.04 0.74 5.63
CA MET A 35 10.28 1.48 4.64
C MET A 35 10.98 2.82 4.35
N THR A 36 11.19 3.11 3.05
CA THR A 36 11.78 4.36 2.60
C THR A 36 10.84 5.02 1.58
N ILE A 37 10.50 6.29 1.79
CA ILE A 37 9.69 7.06 0.84
C ILE A 37 10.59 7.51 -0.32
N VAL A 38 10.38 6.94 -1.50
CA VAL A 38 11.16 7.22 -2.72
C VAL A 38 10.36 7.96 -3.78
N ARG A 39 9.01 7.90 -3.70
CA ARG A 39 8.08 8.52 -4.66
C ARG A 39 8.43 8.15 -6.11
N LEU A 40 8.66 6.84 -6.37
CA LEU A 40 9.04 6.36 -7.70
C LEU A 40 8.00 6.73 -8.75
N GLY A 41 6.72 6.71 -8.39
CA GLY A 41 5.63 7.05 -9.29
C GLY A 41 5.35 8.54 -9.45
N GLN A 42 6.16 9.43 -8.87
CA GLN A 42 5.96 10.88 -8.99
C GLN A 42 5.87 11.32 -10.45
N GLY A 43 4.72 11.87 -10.85
CA GLY A 43 4.47 12.37 -12.19
C GLY A 43 4.21 11.31 -13.27
N VAL A 44 4.23 10.02 -12.95
CA VAL A 44 4.03 8.92 -13.92
C VAL A 44 2.65 8.99 -14.55
N ASP A 45 1.60 9.24 -13.79
CA ASP A 45 0.22 9.35 -14.31
C ASP A 45 0.09 10.39 -15.43
N ARG A 46 0.86 11.47 -15.37
CA ARG A 46 0.87 12.56 -16.36
C ARG A 46 1.87 12.35 -17.51
N THR A 47 3.03 11.77 -17.20
CA THR A 47 4.18 11.74 -18.15
C THR A 47 4.38 10.37 -18.79
N GLY A 48 3.84 9.30 -18.21
CA GLY A 48 4.14 7.92 -18.57
C GLY A 48 5.59 7.49 -18.27
N ARG A 49 6.36 8.27 -17.49
CA ARG A 49 7.79 8.02 -17.27
C ARG A 49 8.21 8.21 -15.82
N LEU A 50 9.13 7.36 -15.36
CA LEU A 50 9.83 7.53 -14.09
C LEU A 50 10.79 8.72 -14.20
N ALA A 51 10.70 9.65 -13.24
CA ALA A 51 11.57 10.82 -13.19
C ALA A 51 13.00 10.43 -12.76
N PRO A 52 14.05 11.06 -13.33
CA PRO A 52 15.43 10.74 -12.95
C PRO A 52 15.70 10.85 -11.44
N GLU A 53 15.15 11.88 -10.80
CA GLU A 53 15.32 12.12 -9.37
C GLU A 53 14.61 11.05 -8.52
N ALA A 54 13.51 10.50 -9.01
CA ALA A 54 12.81 9.40 -8.34
C ALA A 54 13.59 8.08 -8.47
N LEU A 55 14.18 7.82 -9.64
CA LEU A 55 15.10 6.69 -9.85
C LEU A 55 16.31 6.79 -8.91
N GLU A 56 16.97 7.95 -8.81
CA GLU A 56 18.12 8.14 -7.91
C GLU A 56 17.78 7.90 -6.45
N ARG A 57 16.63 8.40 -5.96
CA ARG A 57 16.16 8.11 -4.60
C ARG A 57 15.94 6.61 -4.38
N THR A 58 15.35 5.94 -5.37
CA THR A 58 15.09 4.51 -5.31
C THR A 58 16.38 3.71 -5.30
N PHE A 59 17.34 4.06 -6.15
CA PHE A 59 18.65 3.40 -6.19
C PHE A 59 19.47 3.65 -4.92
N ALA A 60 19.36 4.82 -4.30
CA ALA A 60 19.96 5.07 -2.99
C ALA A 60 19.41 4.12 -1.93
N ALA A 61 18.09 3.97 -1.84
CA ALA A 61 17.45 3.02 -0.93
C ALA A 61 17.85 1.55 -1.24
N CYS A 62 17.95 1.17 -2.52
CA CYS A 62 18.43 -0.16 -2.91
C CYS A 62 19.87 -0.44 -2.42
N ARG A 63 20.77 0.55 -2.46
CA ARG A 63 22.13 0.38 -1.93
C ARG A 63 22.15 0.17 -0.42
N GLU A 64 21.34 0.94 0.33
CA GLU A 64 21.19 0.75 1.78
C GLU A 64 20.62 -0.65 2.10
N TYR A 65 19.61 -1.09 1.35
CA TYR A 65 19.00 -2.40 1.54
C TYR A 65 19.97 -3.55 1.20
N ALA A 66 20.83 -3.37 0.19
CA ALA A 66 21.86 -4.34 -0.15
C ALA A 66 22.79 -4.64 1.05
N GLU A 67 23.21 -3.60 1.78
CA GLU A 67 24.04 -3.76 2.97
C GLU A 67 23.28 -4.49 4.09
N VAL A 68 22.03 -4.14 4.33
CA VAL A 68 21.18 -4.81 5.34
C VAL A 68 20.98 -6.29 5.03
N ILE A 69 20.66 -6.61 3.77
CA ILE A 69 20.48 -8.01 3.31
C ILE A 69 21.76 -8.81 3.54
N LYS A 70 22.91 -8.22 3.22
CA LYS A 70 24.22 -8.83 3.42
C LYS A 70 24.55 -9.02 4.91
N GLU A 71 24.28 -8.02 5.75
CA GLU A 71 24.52 -8.10 7.21
C GLU A 71 23.70 -9.19 7.86
N HIS A 72 22.45 -9.36 7.44
CA HIS A 72 21.59 -10.45 7.94
C HIS A 72 21.88 -11.80 7.30
N GLY A 73 22.66 -11.85 6.21
CA GLY A 73 23.01 -13.09 5.54
C GLY A 73 21.80 -13.79 4.90
N ALA A 74 20.89 -13.03 4.27
CA ALA A 74 19.76 -13.62 3.56
C ALA A 74 20.25 -14.50 2.39
N GLU A 75 19.71 -15.72 2.31
CA GLU A 75 20.11 -16.71 1.31
C GLU A 75 19.41 -16.53 -0.03
N ARG A 76 18.23 -15.94 0.02
CA ARG A 76 17.36 -15.68 -1.16
C ARG A 76 16.81 -14.26 -1.10
N LEU A 77 16.77 -13.62 -2.25
CA LEU A 77 16.18 -12.29 -2.43
C LEU A 77 15.16 -12.33 -3.54
N ARG A 78 13.97 -11.78 -3.28
CA ARG A 78 12.97 -11.48 -4.29
C ARG A 78 12.63 -10.00 -4.27
N PHE A 79 12.72 -9.36 -5.42
CA PHE A 79 12.38 -7.96 -5.62
C PHE A 79 11.13 -7.88 -6.50
N VAL A 80 10.07 -7.32 -5.98
CA VAL A 80 8.82 -7.08 -6.70
C VAL A 80 8.62 -5.59 -6.90
N ALA A 81 8.16 -5.20 -8.08
CA ALA A 81 7.83 -3.81 -8.42
C ALA A 81 6.40 -3.74 -8.98
N THR A 82 5.64 -2.71 -8.61
CA THR A 82 4.20 -2.65 -8.85
C THR A 82 3.81 -1.50 -9.80
N SER A 83 2.70 -0.81 -9.57
CA SER A 83 2.03 0.06 -10.55
C SER A 83 2.94 1.11 -11.20
N ALA A 84 3.77 1.83 -10.45
CA ALA A 84 4.62 2.88 -11.03
C ALA A 84 5.58 2.34 -12.10
N SER A 85 6.20 1.19 -11.83
CA SER A 85 7.11 0.52 -12.77
C SER A 85 6.36 -0.13 -13.93
N ARG A 86 5.15 -0.64 -13.66
CA ARG A 86 4.26 -1.25 -14.67
C ARG A 86 3.81 -0.22 -15.70
N ASP A 87 3.47 0.99 -15.25
CA ASP A 87 2.92 2.07 -16.08
C ASP A 87 3.98 2.86 -16.84
N ALA A 88 5.27 2.73 -16.51
CA ALA A 88 6.33 3.54 -17.05
C ALA A 88 6.95 3.00 -18.34
N GLU A 89 7.03 3.84 -19.37
CA GLU A 89 7.72 3.53 -20.64
C GLU A 89 9.22 3.26 -20.46
N ASN A 90 9.86 3.97 -19.54
CA ASN A 90 11.30 3.82 -19.26
C ASN A 90 11.62 2.87 -18.10
N ARG A 91 10.74 1.91 -17.81
CA ARG A 91 10.96 0.90 -16.76
C ARG A 91 12.27 0.13 -16.88
N THR A 92 12.82 0.03 -18.10
CA THR A 92 14.11 -0.64 -18.37
C THR A 92 15.26 0.03 -17.63
N ASP A 93 15.22 1.37 -17.46
CA ASP A 93 16.25 2.11 -16.72
C ASP A 93 16.21 1.72 -15.23
N PHE A 94 15.00 1.59 -14.67
CA PHE A 94 14.79 1.12 -13.31
C PHE A 94 15.29 -0.33 -13.13
N VAL A 95 14.86 -1.24 -14.00
CA VAL A 95 15.23 -2.66 -13.95
C VAL A 95 16.76 -2.83 -14.00
N ARG A 96 17.42 -2.13 -14.91
CA ARG A 96 18.89 -2.17 -15.02
C ARG A 96 19.57 -1.66 -13.75
N GLY A 97 19.14 -0.50 -13.23
CA GLY A 97 19.74 0.08 -12.04
C GLY A 97 19.60 -0.80 -10.80
N VAL A 98 18.45 -1.46 -10.63
CA VAL A 98 18.24 -2.42 -9.54
C VAL A 98 19.13 -3.66 -9.71
N LEU A 99 19.21 -4.22 -10.93
CA LEU A 99 20.06 -5.37 -11.23
C LEU A 99 21.53 -5.07 -10.94
N ASP A 100 22.02 -3.89 -11.33
CA ASP A 100 23.41 -3.46 -11.10
C ASP A 100 23.73 -3.32 -9.61
N ILE A 101 22.74 -3.00 -8.75
CA ILE A 101 22.94 -2.76 -7.32
C ILE A 101 22.76 -4.05 -6.51
N LEU A 102 21.69 -4.80 -6.77
CA LEU A 102 21.28 -5.94 -5.94
C LEU A 102 21.62 -7.30 -6.56
N GLY A 103 22.04 -7.33 -7.83
CA GLY A 103 22.36 -8.58 -8.52
C GLY A 103 21.16 -9.45 -8.89
N VAL A 104 19.93 -8.92 -8.68
CA VAL A 104 18.67 -9.58 -9.04
C VAL A 104 17.83 -8.66 -9.91
N GLU A 105 17.16 -9.25 -10.90
CA GLU A 105 16.23 -8.50 -11.74
C GLU A 105 14.91 -8.30 -11.00
N PRO A 106 14.39 -7.06 -10.88
CA PRO A 106 13.09 -6.83 -10.25
C PRO A 106 11.97 -7.39 -11.13
N GLU A 107 11.06 -8.11 -10.50
CA GLU A 107 9.86 -8.63 -11.13
C GLU A 107 8.79 -7.51 -11.15
N VAL A 108 8.49 -6.98 -12.35
CA VAL A 108 7.35 -6.05 -12.50
C VAL A 108 6.09 -6.89 -12.65
N ILE A 109 5.33 -6.99 -11.58
CA ILE A 109 4.16 -7.87 -11.49
C ILE A 109 2.88 -7.22 -12.01
N THR A 110 1.92 -8.07 -12.39
CA THR A 110 0.55 -7.65 -12.74
C THR A 110 -0.24 -7.27 -11.49
N GLY A 111 -1.34 -6.53 -11.66
CA GLY A 111 -2.24 -6.22 -10.54
C GLY A 111 -2.85 -7.47 -9.90
N ASP A 112 -3.10 -8.53 -10.67
CA ASP A 112 -3.62 -9.80 -10.13
C ASP A 112 -2.58 -10.51 -9.25
N GLN A 113 -1.31 -10.49 -9.63
CA GLN A 113 -0.22 -11.04 -8.81
C GLN A 113 0.00 -10.20 -7.54
N GLU A 114 -0.10 -8.88 -7.66
CA GLU A 114 -0.04 -7.95 -6.53
C GLU A 114 -1.17 -8.26 -5.54
N ALA A 115 -2.39 -8.44 -6.04
CA ALA A 115 -3.57 -8.81 -5.26
C ALA A 115 -3.39 -10.16 -4.53
N GLU A 116 -2.82 -11.17 -5.20
CA GLU A 116 -2.58 -12.49 -4.61
C GLU A 116 -1.56 -12.44 -3.46
N PHE A 117 -0.45 -11.70 -3.64
CA PHE A 117 0.53 -11.52 -2.57
C PHE A 117 -0.03 -10.73 -1.39
N SER A 118 -0.77 -9.64 -1.66
CA SER A 118 -1.41 -8.84 -0.61
C SER A 118 -2.45 -9.65 0.16
N PHE A 119 -3.26 -10.45 -0.53
CA PHE A 119 -4.23 -11.34 0.12
C PHE A 119 -3.54 -12.38 1.00
N THR A 120 -2.52 -13.06 0.47
CA THR A 120 -1.76 -14.07 1.21
C THR A 120 -1.09 -13.46 2.43
N GLY A 121 -0.46 -12.29 2.28
CA GLY A 121 0.19 -11.56 3.37
C GLY A 121 -0.77 -11.22 4.50
N ALA A 122 -1.94 -10.68 4.15
CA ALA A 122 -2.91 -10.23 5.13
C ALA A 122 -3.70 -11.35 5.82
N THR A 123 -4.03 -12.43 5.09
CA THR A 123 -5.02 -13.41 5.57
C THR A 123 -4.41 -14.62 6.25
N ARG A 124 -3.13 -14.90 6.04
CA ARG A 124 -2.48 -16.08 6.61
C ARG A 124 -2.55 -16.14 8.13
N GLU A 125 -2.42 -15.00 8.81
CA GLU A 125 -2.55 -14.90 10.25
C GLU A 125 -3.99 -14.79 10.75
N LEU A 126 -4.91 -14.42 9.86
CA LEU A 126 -6.33 -14.36 10.20
C LEU A 126 -6.95 -15.75 10.25
N ALA A 127 -6.31 -16.75 9.66
CA ALA A 127 -6.79 -18.14 9.58
C ALA A 127 -6.96 -18.88 10.93
N GLY A 128 -6.69 -18.27 12.05
CA GLY A 128 -6.93 -18.83 13.40
C GLY A 128 -7.77 -17.93 14.30
N ARG A 129 -8.33 -16.84 13.73
CA ARG A 129 -9.11 -15.87 14.51
C ARG A 129 -10.61 -16.08 14.35
N ASP A 130 -11.20 -16.85 15.26
CA ASP A 130 -12.62 -17.26 15.28
C ASP A 130 -13.64 -16.09 15.30
N HIS A 131 -13.18 -14.84 15.44
CA HIS A 131 -14.04 -13.66 15.54
C HIS A 131 -14.11 -12.81 14.27
N LEU A 132 -13.52 -13.28 13.17
CA LEU A 132 -13.58 -12.62 11.85
C LEU A 132 -14.39 -13.48 10.89
N ASP A 133 -15.54 -12.95 10.47
CA ASP A 133 -16.43 -13.64 9.54
C ASP A 133 -15.87 -13.64 8.12
N ARG A 134 -15.96 -14.78 7.43
CA ARG A 134 -15.60 -14.95 6.02
C ARG A 134 -16.82 -14.80 5.11
N PRO A 135 -16.68 -14.47 3.83
CA PRO A 135 -15.42 -14.15 3.14
C PRO A 135 -14.85 -12.77 3.54
N TYR A 136 -13.53 -12.64 3.38
CA TYR A 136 -12.83 -11.37 3.54
C TYR A 136 -12.91 -10.56 2.23
N LEU A 137 -13.03 -9.24 2.34
CA LEU A 137 -12.61 -8.30 1.31
C LEU A 137 -11.31 -7.68 1.78
N VAL A 138 -10.20 -8.04 1.17
CA VAL A 138 -8.91 -7.41 1.38
C VAL A 138 -8.76 -6.26 0.40
N VAL A 139 -8.43 -5.07 0.90
CA VAL A 139 -8.17 -3.88 0.09
C VAL A 139 -6.77 -3.35 0.40
N ASP A 140 -5.93 -3.30 -0.61
CA ASP A 140 -4.58 -2.73 -0.54
C ASP A 140 -4.60 -1.35 -1.21
N ILE A 141 -4.60 -0.28 -0.41
CA ILE A 141 -4.67 1.09 -0.92
C ILE A 141 -3.24 1.62 -1.10
N GLY A 142 -2.69 1.35 -2.28
CA GLY A 142 -1.36 1.77 -2.66
C GLY A 142 -1.25 3.25 -3.05
N GLY A 143 -0.09 3.61 -3.62
CA GLY A 143 0.13 4.95 -4.14
C GLY A 143 -0.51 5.18 -5.50
N GLY A 144 -0.41 4.22 -6.42
CA GLY A 144 -0.89 4.32 -7.80
C GLY A 144 -2.13 3.51 -8.10
N SER A 145 -2.33 2.39 -7.41
CA SER A 145 -3.45 1.46 -7.58
C SER A 145 -4.08 1.08 -6.25
N THR A 146 -5.22 0.42 -6.32
CA THR A 146 -5.88 -0.25 -5.19
C THR A 146 -6.31 -1.64 -5.67
N GLU A 147 -5.89 -2.65 -4.92
CA GLU A 147 -6.23 -4.04 -5.15
C GLU A 147 -7.44 -4.42 -4.29
N PHE A 148 -8.43 -5.04 -4.92
CA PHE A 148 -9.63 -5.59 -4.27
C PHE A 148 -9.59 -7.09 -4.40
N VAL A 149 -9.64 -7.81 -3.29
CA VAL A 149 -9.59 -9.27 -3.27
C VAL A 149 -10.66 -9.83 -2.35
N VAL A 150 -11.59 -10.59 -2.91
CA VAL A 150 -12.55 -11.37 -2.11
C VAL A 150 -12.07 -12.81 -2.03
N GLY A 151 -12.04 -13.37 -0.84
CA GLY A 151 -11.64 -14.74 -0.60
C GLY A 151 -11.85 -15.22 0.83
N ASP A 152 -11.58 -16.51 1.04
CA ASP A 152 -11.53 -17.16 2.35
C ASP A 152 -10.10 -17.65 2.64
N ASP A 153 -9.84 -18.94 2.39
CA ASP A 153 -8.50 -19.52 2.42
C ASP A 153 -7.74 -19.30 1.11
N HIS A 154 -8.48 -18.94 0.04
CA HIS A 154 -7.96 -18.68 -1.31
C HIS A 154 -8.68 -17.48 -1.92
N VAL A 155 -8.00 -16.85 -2.86
CA VAL A 155 -8.59 -15.80 -3.70
C VAL A 155 -9.73 -16.39 -4.52
N ARG A 156 -10.92 -15.78 -4.43
CA ARG A 156 -12.10 -16.11 -5.24
C ARG A 156 -12.24 -15.17 -6.43
N ALA A 157 -12.00 -13.89 -6.19
CA ALA A 157 -12.01 -12.85 -7.22
C ALA A 157 -11.06 -11.74 -6.81
N ALA A 158 -10.36 -11.18 -7.79
CA ALA A 158 -9.43 -10.08 -7.59
C ALA A 158 -9.52 -9.07 -8.73
N ARG A 159 -9.27 -7.80 -8.42
CA ARG A 159 -9.16 -6.72 -9.39
C ARG A 159 -8.26 -5.63 -8.85
N SER A 160 -7.31 -5.18 -9.66
CA SER A 160 -6.59 -3.94 -9.45
C SER A 160 -7.23 -2.82 -10.25
N VAL A 161 -7.36 -1.63 -9.67
CA VAL A 161 -7.84 -0.42 -10.33
C VAL A 161 -6.88 0.73 -10.11
N ASP A 162 -6.81 1.66 -11.09
CA ASP A 162 -5.86 2.78 -11.12
C ASP A 162 -6.29 3.95 -10.22
N VAL A 163 -6.52 3.64 -8.95
CA VAL A 163 -6.85 4.57 -7.87
C VAL A 163 -5.91 4.30 -6.70
N GLY A 164 -5.15 5.30 -6.30
CA GLY A 164 -4.22 5.24 -5.17
C GLY A 164 -3.95 6.64 -4.63
N CYS A 165 -3.40 6.73 -3.43
CA CYS A 165 -3.28 8.01 -2.73
C CYS A 165 -2.41 9.03 -3.48
N VAL A 166 -1.33 8.62 -4.14
CA VAL A 166 -0.47 9.50 -4.94
C VAL A 166 -1.17 9.89 -6.24
N ARG A 167 -1.69 8.91 -6.99
CA ARG A 167 -2.36 9.13 -8.27
C ARG A 167 -3.53 10.10 -8.13
N MET A 168 -4.38 9.90 -7.12
CA MET A 168 -5.53 10.78 -6.86
C MET A 168 -5.10 12.19 -6.45
N THR A 169 -4.07 12.31 -5.63
CA THR A 169 -3.50 13.62 -5.26
C THR A 169 -2.94 14.33 -6.48
N GLU A 170 -2.10 13.68 -7.28
CA GLU A 170 -1.48 14.31 -8.46
C GLU A 170 -2.50 14.71 -9.53
N ARG A 171 -3.48 13.84 -9.79
CA ARG A 171 -4.51 14.07 -10.82
C ARG A 171 -5.44 15.22 -10.48
N HIS A 172 -5.83 15.35 -9.22
CA HIS A 172 -6.88 16.30 -8.82
C HIS A 172 -6.38 17.53 -8.08
N LEU A 173 -5.24 17.45 -7.39
CA LEU A 173 -4.77 18.52 -6.51
C LEU A 173 -3.53 19.25 -7.04
N VAL A 174 -2.80 18.67 -8.02
CA VAL A 174 -1.61 19.31 -8.59
C VAL A 174 -1.98 20.09 -9.85
N GLN A 175 -1.79 21.42 -9.83
CA GLN A 175 -1.93 22.30 -10.98
C GLN A 175 -0.63 23.10 -11.17
N ASP A 176 -0.07 23.08 -12.38
CA ASP A 176 1.16 23.80 -12.72
C ASP A 176 2.34 23.53 -11.79
N GLY A 177 2.40 22.29 -11.26
CA GLY A 177 3.45 21.87 -10.33
C GLY A 177 3.24 22.27 -8.87
N ALA A 178 2.15 22.97 -8.56
CA ALA A 178 1.76 23.33 -7.21
C ALA A 178 0.58 22.46 -6.72
N VAL A 179 0.61 22.05 -5.45
CA VAL A 179 -0.49 21.34 -4.79
C VAL A 179 -1.47 22.37 -4.24
N THR A 180 -2.76 22.20 -4.53
CA THR A 180 -3.83 22.99 -3.88
C THR A 180 -4.01 22.46 -2.46
N ASP A 181 -3.75 23.28 -1.46
CA ASP A 181 -3.76 22.90 -0.05
C ASP A 181 -4.37 23.98 0.87
N PRO A 182 -5.46 23.70 1.55
CA PRO A 182 -6.29 22.51 1.43
C PRO A 182 -7.02 22.44 0.07
N PRO A 183 -7.46 21.22 -0.36
CA PRO A 183 -8.21 21.07 -1.60
C PRO A 183 -9.54 21.81 -1.57
N THR A 184 -9.97 22.30 -2.73
CA THR A 184 -11.31 22.89 -2.88
C THR A 184 -12.40 21.81 -2.87
N GLU A 185 -13.65 22.19 -2.54
CA GLU A 185 -14.78 21.27 -2.60
C GLU A 185 -14.97 20.66 -4.00
N ALA A 186 -14.73 21.44 -5.06
CA ALA A 186 -14.82 20.97 -6.43
C ALA A 186 -13.76 19.90 -6.76
N GLN A 187 -12.53 20.07 -6.26
CA GLN A 187 -11.46 19.07 -6.42
C GLN A 187 -11.76 17.78 -5.65
N VAL A 188 -12.27 17.89 -4.42
CA VAL A 188 -12.70 16.75 -3.61
C VAL A 188 -13.84 16.00 -4.30
N ALA A 189 -14.82 16.71 -4.84
CA ALA A 189 -15.94 16.11 -5.57
C ALA A 189 -15.47 15.38 -6.85
N ALA A 190 -14.54 15.98 -7.61
CA ALA A 190 -13.96 15.37 -8.80
C ALA A 190 -13.15 14.11 -8.45
N MET A 191 -12.33 14.17 -7.40
CA MET A 191 -11.59 13.02 -6.88
C MET A 191 -12.54 11.89 -6.46
N ARG A 192 -13.62 12.25 -5.76
CA ARG A 192 -14.64 11.29 -5.35
C ARG A 192 -15.30 10.61 -6.55
N ALA A 193 -15.65 11.36 -7.59
CA ALA A 193 -16.27 10.80 -8.79
C ALA A 193 -15.32 9.82 -9.51
N ASP A 194 -14.03 10.11 -9.56
CA ASP A 194 -13.00 9.22 -10.14
C ASP A 194 -12.88 7.92 -9.32
N ILE A 195 -12.87 8.02 -7.99
CA ILE A 195 -12.87 6.87 -7.09
C ILE A 195 -14.12 6.01 -7.30
N GLU A 196 -15.31 6.60 -7.36
CA GLU A 196 -16.56 5.86 -7.57
C GLU A 196 -16.58 5.12 -8.92
N ALA A 197 -16.06 5.76 -9.98
CA ALA A 197 -15.92 5.11 -11.29
C ALA A 197 -14.96 3.90 -11.24
N ALA A 198 -13.88 3.98 -10.47
CA ALA A 198 -12.98 2.86 -10.26
C ALA A 198 -13.61 1.74 -9.42
N LEU A 199 -14.46 2.08 -8.45
CA LEU A 199 -15.23 1.09 -7.70
C LEU A 199 -16.25 0.37 -8.58
N ASP A 200 -16.87 1.06 -9.55
CA ASP A 200 -17.74 0.42 -10.55
C ASP A 200 -16.96 -0.63 -11.36
N LEU A 201 -15.74 -0.30 -11.79
CA LEU A 201 -14.86 -1.25 -12.49
C LEU A 201 -14.45 -2.44 -11.61
N ALA A 202 -14.20 -2.21 -10.32
CA ALA A 202 -13.88 -3.29 -9.39
C ALA A 202 -15.08 -4.24 -9.21
N GLU A 203 -16.30 -3.71 -9.08
CA GLU A 203 -17.54 -4.50 -8.92
C GLU A 203 -17.89 -5.35 -10.14
N GLU A 204 -17.38 -5.04 -11.36
CA GLU A 204 -17.55 -5.91 -12.53
C GLU A 204 -16.97 -7.30 -12.33
N THR A 205 -15.95 -7.44 -11.49
CA THR A 205 -15.21 -8.69 -11.28
C THR A 205 -15.30 -9.18 -9.84
N VAL A 206 -15.25 -8.27 -8.87
CA VAL A 206 -15.18 -8.59 -7.45
C VAL A 206 -16.51 -8.27 -6.76
N PRO A 207 -17.19 -9.25 -6.15
CA PRO A 207 -18.45 -9.03 -5.45
C PRO A 207 -18.20 -8.35 -4.10
N LEU A 208 -17.91 -7.04 -4.12
CA LEU A 208 -17.45 -6.25 -2.96
C LEU A 208 -18.39 -6.35 -1.75
N ARG A 209 -19.70 -6.52 -1.98
CA ARG A 209 -20.73 -6.55 -0.92
C ARG A 209 -20.97 -7.92 -0.31
N GLU A 210 -20.37 -8.97 -0.85
CA GLU A 210 -20.51 -10.33 -0.31
C GLU A 210 -19.59 -10.58 0.90
N ALA A 211 -18.54 -9.78 1.04
CA ALA A 211 -17.62 -9.89 2.16
C ALA A 211 -18.27 -9.51 3.49
N ARG A 212 -17.89 -10.25 4.53
CA ARG A 212 -18.37 -10.01 5.90
C ARG A 212 -17.36 -9.24 6.74
N THR A 213 -16.09 -9.36 6.39
CA THR A 213 -15.00 -8.60 7.04
C THR A 213 -14.24 -7.83 5.96
N LEU A 214 -14.13 -6.52 6.15
CA LEU A 214 -13.23 -5.66 5.37
C LEU A 214 -11.88 -5.62 6.07
N VAL A 215 -10.81 -6.00 5.35
CA VAL A 215 -9.42 -5.93 5.81
C VAL A 215 -8.69 -4.90 4.97
N GLY A 216 -8.13 -3.90 5.60
CA GLY A 216 -7.42 -2.82 4.92
C GLY A 216 -5.91 -2.90 5.15
N LEU A 217 -5.16 -2.70 4.08
CA LEU A 217 -3.71 -2.79 4.04
C LEU A 217 -3.06 -1.47 3.62
N ALA A 218 -1.76 -1.47 3.67
CA ALA A 218 -0.85 -0.43 3.24
C ALA A 218 -0.96 0.89 4.04
N GLY A 219 -0.06 1.78 3.68
CA GLY A 219 0.24 2.92 4.53
C GLY A 219 -0.86 3.97 4.64
N SER A 220 -1.83 4.02 3.74
CA SER A 220 -3.00 4.90 3.91
C SER A 220 -3.88 4.40 5.05
N VAL A 221 -4.17 3.10 5.07
CA VAL A 221 -5.04 2.47 6.07
C VAL A 221 -4.37 2.43 7.46
N THR A 222 -3.09 2.01 7.51
CA THR A 222 -2.36 1.91 8.77
C THR A 222 -2.14 3.29 9.42
N THR A 223 -1.89 4.33 8.61
CA THR A 223 -1.82 5.72 9.10
C THR A 223 -3.16 6.21 9.64
N LEU A 224 -4.28 5.91 8.96
CA LEU A 224 -5.62 6.25 9.47
C LEU A 224 -5.92 5.56 10.79
N SER A 225 -5.50 4.32 10.96
CA SER A 225 -5.59 3.62 12.24
C SER A 225 -4.77 4.31 13.34
N ALA A 226 -3.53 4.68 13.05
CA ALA A 226 -2.69 5.41 14.00
C ALA A 226 -3.33 6.73 14.44
N ILE A 227 -3.90 7.49 13.49
CA ILE A 227 -4.64 8.73 13.78
C ILE A 227 -5.92 8.45 14.60
N ALA A 228 -6.67 7.39 14.24
CA ALA A 228 -7.91 7.04 14.93
C ALA A 228 -7.68 6.68 16.40
N GLN A 229 -6.54 6.06 16.70
CA GLN A 229 -6.10 5.68 18.04
C GLN A 229 -5.34 6.80 18.77
N GLU A 230 -5.11 7.96 18.12
CA GLU A 230 -4.37 9.11 18.66
C GLU A 230 -2.97 8.72 19.17
N LEU A 231 -2.29 7.83 18.42
CA LEU A 231 -0.97 7.34 18.82
C LEU A 231 0.06 8.47 18.81
N PRO A 232 0.93 8.55 19.84
CA PRO A 232 1.97 9.58 19.94
C PRO A 232 3.10 9.37 18.93
N GLU A 233 3.22 8.17 18.38
CA GLU A 233 4.13 7.77 17.32
C GLU A 233 3.53 6.59 16.53
N TYR A 234 4.12 6.24 15.40
CA TYR A 234 3.66 5.09 14.64
C TYR A 234 4.06 3.79 15.36
N ASP A 235 3.06 3.04 15.82
CA ASP A 235 3.23 1.77 16.54
C ASP A 235 2.51 0.64 15.77
N SER A 236 3.28 -0.16 15.03
CA SER A 236 2.75 -1.26 14.23
C SER A 236 2.03 -2.32 15.07
N ALA A 237 2.46 -2.56 16.31
CA ALA A 237 1.82 -3.54 17.19
C ALA A 237 0.44 -3.07 17.66
N ALA A 238 0.27 -1.78 17.91
CA ALA A 238 -1.03 -1.19 18.24
C ALA A 238 -1.95 -1.07 17.01
N ILE A 239 -1.38 -0.90 15.82
CA ILE A 239 -2.12 -0.75 14.56
C ILE A 239 -2.61 -2.11 14.04
N HIS A 240 -1.76 -3.14 14.09
CA HIS A 240 -2.05 -4.45 13.53
C HIS A 240 -3.27 -5.10 14.20
N HIS A 241 -4.26 -5.45 13.37
CA HIS A 241 -5.57 -5.98 13.78
C HIS A 241 -6.46 -5.03 14.61
N SER A 242 -6.10 -3.75 14.68
CA SER A 242 -7.02 -2.75 15.19
C SER A 242 -8.25 -2.62 14.29
N ARG A 243 -9.33 -2.07 14.83
CA ARG A 243 -10.57 -1.84 14.11
C ARG A 243 -10.89 -0.35 14.10
N VAL A 244 -11.19 0.18 12.93
CA VAL A 244 -11.58 1.57 12.78
C VAL A 244 -12.99 1.62 12.19
N SER A 245 -13.91 2.27 12.90
CA SER A 245 -15.29 2.41 12.43
C SER A 245 -15.36 3.33 11.22
N ARG A 246 -16.35 3.10 10.34
CA ARG A 246 -16.61 3.97 9.19
C ARG A 246 -16.84 5.43 9.59
N ASP A 247 -17.56 5.65 10.70
CA ASP A 247 -17.82 7.00 11.18
C ASP A 247 -16.51 7.69 11.57
N ARG A 248 -15.60 6.99 12.24
CA ARG A 248 -14.28 7.51 12.58
C ARG A 248 -13.40 7.78 11.35
N VAL A 249 -13.42 6.87 10.36
CA VAL A 249 -12.78 7.12 9.06
C VAL A 249 -13.35 8.36 8.39
N GLY A 250 -14.67 8.55 8.43
CA GLY A 250 -15.34 9.72 7.89
C GLY A 250 -14.92 11.04 8.56
N GLU A 251 -14.86 11.06 9.90
CA GLU A 251 -14.40 12.21 10.69
C GLU A 251 -12.95 12.58 10.32
N ILE A 252 -12.06 11.59 10.31
CA ILE A 252 -10.64 11.78 9.97
C ILE A 252 -10.49 12.27 8.54
N THR A 253 -11.19 11.66 7.58
CA THR A 253 -11.17 12.06 6.17
C THR A 253 -11.60 13.51 6.01
N ALA A 254 -12.71 13.89 6.64
CA ALA A 254 -13.22 15.26 6.59
C ALA A 254 -12.23 16.27 7.22
N TRP A 255 -11.53 15.88 8.29
CA TRP A 255 -10.49 16.71 8.89
C TRP A 255 -9.28 16.83 7.97
N LEU A 256 -8.74 15.71 7.44
CA LEU A 256 -7.58 15.71 6.55
C LEU A 256 -7.78 16.59 5.30
N LEU A 257 -8.98 16.52 4.70
CA LEU A 257 -9.30 17.28 3.49
C LEU A 257 -9.53 18.78 3.75
N ARG A 258 -9.79 19.20 5.00
CA ARG A 258 -9.93 20.62 5.35
C ARG A 258 -8.67 21.23 5.97
N SER A 259 -7.73 20.38 6.42
CA SER A 259 -6.51 20.80 7.06
C SER A 259 -5.47 21.25 6.03
N THR A 260 -4.65 22.21 6.41
CA THR A 260 -3.45 22.59 5.69
C THR A 260 -2.36 21.53 5.82
N HIS A 261 -1.37 21.57 4.94
CA HIS A 261 -0.18 20.71 5.05
C HIS A 261 0.48 20.80 6.44
N ALA A 262 0.60 22.02 6.99
CA ALA A 262 1.22 22.22 8.30
C ALA A 262 0.44 21.56 9.45
N GLU A 263 -0.90 21.63 9.40
CA GLU A 263 -1.75 20.97 10.40
C GLU A 263 -1.66 19.44 10.31
N ARG A 264 -1.65 18.88 9.11
CA ARG A 264 -1.44 17.44 8.90
C ARG A 264 -0.04 17.01 9.33
N ALA A 265 0.99 17.79 9.00
CA ALA A 265 2.38 17.52 9.39
C ALA A 265 2.62 17.57 10.90
N ALA A 266 1.73 18.21 11.66
CA ALA A 266 1.78 18.26 13.12
C ALA A 266 1.25 16.99 13.80
N VAL A 267 0.66 16.04 13.04
CA VAL A 267 0.19 14.77 13.58
C VAL A 267 1.38 13.85 13.87
N PRO A 268 1.63 13.44 15.13
CA PRO A 268 2.85 12.75 15.52
C PRO A 268 3.05 11.39 14.82
N SER A 269 1.96 10.66 14.61
CA SER A 269 1.98 9.33 13.97
C SER A 269 1.96 9.38 12.43
N LEU A 270 1.88 10.57 11.82
CA LEU A 270 1.87 10.73 10.36
C LEU A 270 3.29 10.91 9.82
N HIS A 271 3.74 9.95 9.02
CA HIS A 271 5.05 10.03 8.38
C HIS A 271 5.13 11.25 7.43
N PRO A 272 6.21 12.08 7.48
CA PRO A 272 6.34 13.29 6.66
C PRO A 272 6.14 13.07 5.16
N GLY A 273 6.58 11.92 4.63
CA GLY A 273 6.41 11.55 3.23
C GLY A 273 4.98 11.17 2.80
N ARG A 274 4.01 11.19 3.73
CA ARG A 274 2.60 10.88 3.47
C ARG A 274 1.66 12.09 3.63
N VAL A 275 2.16 13.19 4.18
CA VAL A 275 1.37 14.39 4.51
C VAL A 275 0.57 14.92 3.32
N ASP A 276 1.16 14.86 2.12
CA ASP A 276 0.55 15.37 0.89
C ASP A 276 -0.57 14.44 0.36
N VAL A 277 -0.46 13.14 0.61
CA VAL A 277 -1.28 12.12 -0.06
C VAL A 277 -2.31 11.45 0.83
N ILE A 278 -2.20 11.63 2.16
CA ILE A 278 -3.05 10.89 3.12
C ILE A 278 -4.53 11.25 2.99
N GLY A 279 -4.87 12.50 2.64
CA GLY A 279 -6.25 12.92 2.44
C GLY A 279 -6.94 12.17 1.30
N ALA A 280 -6.23 11.96 0.19
CA ALA A 280 -6.72 11.15 -0.92
C ALA A 280 -6.87 9.67 -0.53
N GLY A 281 -5.87 9.09 0.16
CA GLY A 281 -5.95 7.71 0.66
C GLY A 281 -7.12 7.48 1.62
N ALA A 282 -7.39 8.46 2.50
CA ALA A 282 -8.53 8.43 3.40
C ALA A 282 -9.87 8.47 2.65
N LEU A 283 -9.96 9.28 1.61
CA LEU A 283 -11.17 9.37 0.78
C LEU A 283 -11.42 8.05 0.02
N VAL A 284 -10.38 7.38 -0.46
CA VAL A 284 -10.48 6.05 -1.09
C VAL A 284 -11.04 5.04 -0.10
N LEU A 285 -10.47 4.94 1.11
CA LEU A 285 -10.98 4.01 2.13
C LEU A 285 -12.43 4.29 2.51
N LEU A 286 -12.78 5.56 2.72
CA LEU A 286 -14.15 5.95 3.06
C LEU A 286 -15.13 5.55 1.97
N ALA A 287 -14.80 5.81 0.69
CA ALA A 287 -15.64 5.44 -0.45
C ALA A 287 -15.84 3.92 -0.53
N ILE A 288 -14.78 3.13 -0.29
CA ILE A 288 -14.86 1.67 -0.23
C ILE A 288 -15.81 1.21 0.88
N MET A 289 -15.68 1.77 2.09
CA MET A 289 -16.54 1.42 3.22
C MET A 289 -18.01 1.79 2.99
N GLU A 290 -18.28 2.90 2.32
CA GLU A 290 -19.63 3.31 1.95
C GLU A 290 -20.21 2.41 0.86
N ARG A 291 -19.44 2.10 -0.20
CA ARG A 291 -19.86 1.22 -1.30
C ARG A 291 -20.17 -0.21 -0.82
N THR A 292 -19.33 -0.76 0.04
CA THR A 292 -19.48 -2.12 0.58
C THR A 292 -20.52 -2.22 1.69
N GLY A 293 -20.82 -1.10 2.36
CA GLY A 293 -21.63 -1.08 3.57
C GLY A 293 -20.88 -1.52 4.83
N ALA A 294 -19.56 -1.71 4.75
CA ALA A 294 -18.74 -2.09 5.89
C ALA A 294 -18.83 -1.05 7.01
N ARG A 295 -19.08 -1.52 8.23
CA ARG A 295 -19.19 -0.65 9.41
C ARG A 295 -17.85 -0.35 10.04
N GLU A 296 -16.88 -1.20 9.82
CA GLU A 296 -15.51 -1.08 10.31
C GLU A 296 -14.53 -1.71 9.31
N VAL A 297 -13.28 -1.33 9.41
CA VAL A 297 -12.16 -1.97 8.74
C VAL A 297 -11.23 -2.59 9.78
N VAL A 298 -10.81 -3.83 9.56
CA VAL A 298 -9.72 -4.49 10.29
C VAL A 298 -8.42 -4.11 9.60
N VAL A 299 -7.45 -3.58 10.34
CA VAL A 299 -6.21 -3.07 9.78
C VAL A 299 -5.12 -4.13 9.88
N SER A 300 -4.41 -4.40 8.79
CA SER A 300 -3.26 -5.29 8.80
C SER A 300 -1.97 -4.54 8.44
N GLU A 301 -0.92 -4.81 9.22
CA GLU A 301 0.46 -4.42 8.92
C GLU A 301 1.16 -5.45 8.02
N HIS A 302 0.60 -6.67 7.97
CA HIS A 302 1.05 -7.71 7.05
C HIS A 302 0.32 -7.53 5.71
N ASP A 303 1.09 -7.53 4.63
CA ASP A 303 0.62 -7.18 3.30
C ASP A 303 1.42 -7.91 2.19
N ILE A 304 1.54 -7.29 1.01
CA ILE A 304 2.28 -7.83 -0.14
C ILE A 304 3.71 -8.25 0.23
N LEU A 305 4.39 -7.51 1.12
CA LEU A 305 5.77 -7.77 1.50
C LEU A 305 5.93 -9.13 2.20
N ASP A 306 4.98 -9.47 3.06
CA ASP A 306 4.91 -10.78 3.74
C ASP A 306 4.58 -11.89 2.74
N GLY A 307 3.64 -11.64 1.82
CA GLY A 307 3.31 -12.54 0.72
C GLY A 307 4.51 -12.85 -0.17
N ILE A 308 5.33 -11.85 -0.49
CA ILE A 308 6.57 -12.03 -1.24
C ILE A 308 7.56 -12.90 -0.43
N ALA A 309 7.75 -12.61 0.86
CA ALA A 309 8.68 -13.36 1.71
C ALA A 309 8.33 -14.85 1.78
N TRP A 310 7.05 -15.20 1.96
CA TRP A 310 6.60 -16.60 1.92
C TRP A 310 6.83 -17.27 0.56
N SER A 311 6.73 -16.53 -0.52
CA SER A 311 6.91 -17.09 -1.88
C SER A 311 8.35 -17.46 -2.22
N VAL A 312 9.31 -17.01 -1.41
CA VAL A 312 10.76 -17.20 -1.62
C VAL A 312 11.31 -18.36 -0.80
N ALA A 313 10.63 -18.77 0.26
CA ALA A 313 11.07 -19.74 1.27
C ALA A 313 11.18 -21.20 0.81
#